data_20844c0abc45785501560826dc2a5d72
#
_entry.id   20844c0abc45785501560826dc2a5d72
#
_cell.length_a   1.000
_cell.length_b   1.000
_cell.length_c   1.000
_cell.angle_alpha   90.00
_cell.angle_beta   90.00
_cell.angle_gamma   90.00
#
_symmetry.space_group_name_H-M   'P 1'
#
loop_
_entity.id
_entity.type
_entity.pdbx_description
1 polymer ?
#
loop_
_entity_poly.entity_id
_entity_poly.type
_entity_poly.pdbx_seq_one_letter_code
_entity_poly.pdbx_strand_id
1 'polypeptide(L)'
;MAVTNDLGFAAYLIVKKNMNLVDHPIKDNVFKFKFDISDDELNLLYLEYVSTDFCKFDRTVKWLRKLLNKYHSHRKDYHVYDK
;
A
#
# COMPACT_ATOMS: atom_id res chain seq x y z
N MET A 1 10.87 15.66 -5.20
CA MET A 1 10.37 14.59 -4.34
C MET A 1 9.28 13.80 -5.01
N ALA A 2 9.29 12.50 -4.83
CA ALA A 2 8.33 11.63 -5.49
C ALA A 2 7.24 11.20 -4.53
N VAL A 3 6.06 10.94 -5.06
CA VAL A 3 4.92 10.50 -4.25
C VAL A 3 4.30 9.24 -4.83
N THR A 4 3.76 8.42 -3.95
CA THR A 4 3.00 7.25 -4.34
C THR A 4 1.78 7.13 -3.43
N ASN A 5 0.70 6.59 -3.95
CA ASN A 5 -0.46 6.28 -3.12
C ASN A 5 -0.58 4.77 -2.87
N ASP A 6 0.41 4.01 -3.25
CA ASP A 6 0.42 2.56 -3.06
C ASP A 6 0.99 2.25 -1.69
N LEU A 7 0.13 1.84 -0.78
CA LEU A 7 0.50 1.59 0.60
C LEU A 7 1.54 0.47 0.71
N GLY A 8 1.36 -0.61 -0.03
CA GLY A 8 2.30 -1.72 0.00
C GLY A 8 3.67 -1.33 -0.48
N PHE A 9 3.72 -0.56 -1.56
CA PHE A 9 4.99 -0.08 -2.09
C PHE A 9 5.67 0.88 -1.12
N ALA A 10 4.89 1.78 -0.51
CA ALA A 10 5.46 2.70 0.48
C ALA A 10 6.06 1.93 1.65
N ALA A 11 5.37 0.90 2.13
CA ALA A 11 5.89 0.07 3.21
C ALA A 11 7.19 -0.63 2.79
N TYR A 12 7.25 -1.10 1.55
CA TYR A 12 8.44 -1.73 1.01
C TYR A 12 9.64 -0.76 1.04
N LEU A 13 9.41 0.48 0.62
CA LEU A 13 10.47 1.48 0.62
C LEU A 13 11.00 1.75 2.02
N ILE A 14 10.11 1.80 3.00
CA ILE A 14 10.50 2.07 4.38
C ILE A 14 11.26 0.88 4.97
N VAL A 15 10.72 -0.32 4.80
CA VAL A 15 11.25 -1.50 5.47
C VAL A 15 12.50 -2.05 4.77
N LYS A 16 12.45 -2.19 3.45
CA LYS A 16 13.55 -2.83 2.72
C LYS A 16 14.59 -1.86 2.23
N LYS A 17 14.22 -0.63 1.96
CA LYS A 17 15.14 0.36 1.43
C LYS A 17 15.54 1.39 2.49
N ASN A 18 15.01 1.25 3.70
CA ASN A 18 15.32 2.14 4.82
C ASN A 18 15.07 3.61 4.50
N MET A 19 14.06 3.87 3.69
CA MET A 19 13.71 5.23 3.36
C MET A 19 12.81 5.83 4.43
N ASN A 20 12.95 7.12 4.64
CA ASN A 20 12.11 7.85 5.57
C ASN A 20 10.97 8.51 4.83
N LEU A 21 9.78 8.39 5.38
CA LEU A 21 8.62 9.09 4.87
C LEU A 21 8.80 10.57 5.16
N VAL A 22 8.78 11.39 4.11
CA VAL A 22 8.96 12.83 4.28
C VAL A 22 7.65 13.52 4.66
N ASP A 23 6.57 13.08 4.03
CA ASP A 23 5.26 13.68 4.26
C ASP A 23 4.19 12.69 3.82
N HIS A 24 2.97 12.89 4.32
CA HIS A 24 1.84 12.05 3.94
C HIS A 24 0.60 12.91 3.71
N PRO A 25 0.60 13.72 2.67
CA PRO A 25 -0.54 14.59 2.41
C PRO A 25 -1.79 13.81 2.03
N ILE A 26 -2.93 14.38 2.37
CA ILE A 26 -4.23 13.84 1.97
C ILE A 26 -4.86 14.85 1.03
N LYS A 27 -5.26 14.36 -0.14
CA LYS A 27 -5.93 15.21 -1.12
C LYS A 27 -7.05 14.41 -1.75
N ASP A 28 -8.26 14.98 -1.74
CA ASP A 28 -9.45 14.31 -2.31
C ASP A 28 -9.65 12.92 -1.72
N ASN A 29 -9.43 12.79 -0.42
CA ASN A 29 -9.56 11.54 0.32
C ASN A 29 -8.57 10.47 -0.10
N VAL A 30 -7.48 10.88 -0.75
CA VAL A 30 -6.42 9.96 -1.14
C VAL A 30 -5.16 10.30 -0.36
N PHE A 31 -4.66 9.31 0.36
CA PHE A 31 -3.37 9.41 1.04
C PHE A 31 -2.26 9.28 0.04
N LYS A 32 -1.28 10.16 0.15
CA LYS A 32 -0.06 10.07 -0.64
C LYS A 32 1.13 10.00 0.27
N PHE A 33 2.13 9.25 -0.15
CA PHE A 33 3.34 9.07 0.64
C PHE A 33 4.50 9.68 -0.14
N LYS A 34 5.16 10.65 0.47
CA LYS A 34 6.21 11.42 -0.20
C LYS A 34 7.57 10.99 0.29
N PHE A 35 8.47 10.76 -0.65
CA PHE A 35 9.85 10.35 -0.36
C PHE A 35 10.81 11.29 -1.06
N ASP A 36 11.99 11.47 -0.48
CA ASP A 36 13.01 12.38 -1.01
C ASP A 36 13.85 11.70 -2.07
N ILE A 37 13.22 11.37 -3.17
CA ILE A 37 13.87 10.79 -4.35
C ILE A 37 13.21 11.38 -5.59
N SER A 38 13.84 11.16 -6.74
CA SER A 38 13.28 11.61 -8.01
C SER A 38 12.17 10.66 -8.46
N ASP A 39 11.35 11.14 -9.39
CA ASP A 39 10.31 10.30 -9.99
C ASP A 39 10.91 9.11 -10.74
N ASP A 40 12.03 9.33 -11.42
CA ASP A 40 12.70 8.26 -12.15
C ASP A 40 13.17 7.18 -11.18
N GLU A 41 13.73 7.59 -10.06
CA GLU A 41 14.19 6.67 -9.05
C GLU A 41 13.03 5.89 -8.46
N LEU A 42 11.93 6.56 -8.18
CA LEU A 42 10.74 5.90 -7.67
C LEU A 42 10.22 4.85 -8.66
N ASN A 43 10.21 5.18 -9.95
CA ASN A 43 9.75 4.24 -10.97
C ASN A 43 10.64 2.99 -11.03
N LEU A 44 11.94 3.16 -10.93
CA LEU A 44 12.86 2.02 -10.92
C LEU A 44 12.62 1.13 -9.71
N LEU A 45 12.41 1.75 -8.55
CA LEU A 45 12.13 1.01 -7.33
C LEU A 45 10.79 0.29 -7.40
N TYR A 46 9.82 0.89 -8.06
CA TYR A 46 8.53 0.23 -8.24
C TYR A 46 8.66 -1.01 -9.10
N LEU A 47 9.45 -0.94 -10.18
CA LEU A 47 9.69 -2.10 -11.03
C LEU A 47 10.36 -3.23 -10.24
N GLU A 48 11.26 -2.87 -9.34
CA GLU A 48 11.87 -3.84 -8.45
C GLU A 48 10.82 -4.46 -7.52
N TYR A 49 9.99 -3.61 -6.92
CA TYR A 49 8.98 -4.02 -5.96
C TYR A 49 7.99 -5.03 -6.54
N VAL A 50 7.51 -4.81 -7.77
CA VAL A 50 6.45 -5.67 -8.32
C VAL A 50 6.91 -7.10 -8.54
N SER A 51 8.21 -7.35 -8.54
CA SER A 51 8.74 -8.70 -8.68
C SER A 51 9.04 -9.37 -7.34
N THR A 52 8.74 -8.70 -6.22
CA THR A 52 9.05 -9.24 -4.90
C THR A 52 7.86 -9.97 -4.30
N ASP A 53 8.14 -10.77 -3.28
CA ASP A 53 7.09 -11.42 -2.49
C ASP A 53 6.29 -10.40 -1.69
N PHE A 54 6.88 -9.25 -1.40
CA PHE A 54 6.16 -8.18 -0.70
C PHE A 54 4.98 -7.70 -1.52
N CYS A 55 5.17 -7.52 -2.81
CA CYS A 55 4.09 -7.11 -3.70
C CYS A 55 3.02 -8.19 -3.78
N LYS A 56 3.45 -9.44 -3.90
CA LYS A 56 2.52 -10.56 -3.95
C LYS A 56 1.69 -10.64 -2.69
N PHE A 57 2.33 -10.48 -1.55
CA PHE A 57 1.65 -10.49 -0.26
C PHE A 57 0.61 -9.37 -0.18
N ASP A 58 1.02 -8.16 -0.54
CA ASP A 58 0.14 -7.00 -0.49
C ASP A 58 -1.09 -7.19 -1.38
N ARG A 59 -0.89 -7.69 -2.58
CA ARG A 59 -2.00 -7.94 -3.51
C ARG A 59 -2.95 -8.99 -2.98
N THR A 60 -2.40 -10.00 -2.36
CA THR A 60 -3.22 -11.07 -1.77
C THR A 60 -4.04 -10.52 -0.62
N VAL A 61 -3.45 -9.69 0.23
CA VAL A 61 -4.17 -9.06 1.33
C VAL A 61 -5.32 -8.21 0.79
N LYS A 62 -5.07 -7.44 -0.25
CA LYS A 62 -6.10 -6.60 -0.85
C LYS A 62 -7.24 -7.43 -1.41
N TRP A 63 -6.91 -8.54 -2.04
CA TRP A 63 -7.92 -9.44 -2.58
C TRP A 63 -8.76 -10.03 -1.45
N LEU A 64 -8.13 -10.47 -0.38
CA LEU A 64 -8.84 -11.03 0.76
C LEU A 64 -9.75 -9.99 1.41
N ARG A 65 -9.31 -8.74 1.49
CA ARG A 65 -10.14 -7.66 2.03
C ARG A 65 -11.40 -7.45 1.19
N LYS A 66 -11.27 -7.55 -0.11
CA LYS A 66 -12.44 -7.43 -0.98
C LYS A 66 -13.43 -8.55 -0.72
N LEU A 67 -12.93 -9.77 -0.49
CA LEU A 67 -13.80 -10.88 -0.14
C LEU A 67 -14.51 -10.64 1.18
N LEU A 68 -13.78 -10.16 2.17
CA LEU A 68 -14.37 -9.84 3.47
C LEU A 68 -15.44 -8.78 3.37
N ASN A 69 -15.16 -7.72 2.62
CA ASN A 69 -16.14 -6.65 2.45
C ASN A 69 -17.40 -7.14 1.76
N LYS A 70 -17.23 -7.97 0.75
CA LYS A 70 -18.35 -8.54 0.04
C LYS A 70 -19.20 -9.42 0.95
N TYR A 71 -18.53 -10.26 1.72
CA TYR A 71 -19.19 -11.13 2.68
C TYR A 71 -19.90 -10.32 3.75
N HIS A 72 -19.25 -9.27 4.21
CA HIS A 72 -19.79 -8.38 5.23
C HIS A 72 -21.05 -7.67 4.76
N SER A 73 -21.10 -7.32 3.49
CA SER A 73 -22.27 -6.67 2.92
C SER A 73 -23.52 -7.54 3.01
N HIS A 74 -23.33 -8.84 2.92
CA HIS A 74 -24.43 -9.78 2.98
C HIS A 74 -24.81 -10.15 4.40
N ARG A 75 -23.89 -9.97 5.36
CA ARG A 75 -24.06 -10.42 6.73
C ARG A 75 -23.66 -9.32 7.68
N LYS A 76 -24.50 -8.34 7.78
CA LYS A 76 -24.20 -7.13 8.53
C LYS A 76 -23.91 -7.35 10.00
N ASP A 77 -24.53 -8.36 10.58
CA ASP A 77 -24.36 -8.64 12.00
C ASP A 77 -23.25 -9.62 12.29
N TYR A 78 -22.43 -9.86 11.32
CA TYR A 78 -21.40 -10.86 11.40
C TYR A 78 -20.06 -10.25 11.78
N HIS A 79 -19.42 -10.80 12.81
CA HIS A 79 -18.21 -10.23 13.36
C HIS A 79 -17.09 -11.25 13.47
N VAL A 80 -16.78 -11.90 12.41
CA VAL A 80 -15.84 -13.00 12.44
C VAL A 80 -14.40 -12.55 12.70
N TYR A 81 -14.05 -11.35 12.31
CA TYR A 81 -12.69 -10.88 12.46
C TYR A 81 -12.59 -9.70 13.40
N ASP A 82 -13.45 -9.65 14.25
CA ASP A 82 -13.69 -8.55 15.14
C ASP A 82 -12.91 -8.69 16.43
N LYS A 83 -11.67 -8.95 16.33
CA LYS A 83 -10.93 -9.15 17.55
C LYS A 83 -9.55 -8.66 17.48
#